data_0a886a0d8979f9ce492c9c220433c158
#
_entry.id   0a886a0d8979f9ce492c9c220433c158
#
_cell.length_a   1.000
_cell.length_b   1.000
_cell.length_c   1.000
_cell.angle_alpha   90.00
_cell.angle_beta   90.00
_cell.angle_gamma   90.00
#
_symmetry.space_group_name_H-M   'P 1'
#
loop_
_entity.id
_entity.type
_entity.pdbx_description
1 polymer ?
#
loop_
_entity_poly.entity_id
_entity_poly.type
_entity_poly.pdbx_seq_one_letter_code
_entity_poly.pdbx_strand_id
1 'polypeptide(L)'
;MPQKLIQTQKEEQTQQLSAVQVAMARLLELPVMDLEQRVRNELEDNAALEEAGPDKDEEDMAAETTEADDNESETAEDEPHADDETADYLTEDDIPDYLLRQRNEAEEREVQLAATNNAYDELYRQIGEHDLDEQQRRIMEYLIGSLDNDGYLRKDLRTIGDELAIYQNLDVPEEELERLLHLLQRFEPRGIGARDLQECLRVQLESPELKSPFKALAIAIVDRCFKDFTYHHWNTIKARLKTDDESLQQAAQLIRRLNPKPGSALNETTIGTAPTAIPDFYVHVEDDGSISVRLNNGDVPELRVSKAFKDTVREFGGHKDLNKSQRDAYVYARKKVGDAQLFLELINRRRKTLMGVMRGIVERQRNFFLNDDDEMLLVPMTLRDVAEKAGVDISTVSRVTGSKYVQTQHGLYPLKFFFSSQFTSGEGEELSSRQAKAALREAIAAEDKRHPLSDEALTLVMKEKGFPISRRTVAKYREQLGIPKSGLRKQ
;
A
#
# COMPACT_ATOMS: atom_id res chain seq x y z
N MET A 1 -52.38 29.43 28.75
CA MET A 1 -52.10 28.47 27.69
C MET A 1 -50.61 28.04 27.82
N PRO A 2 -50.28 26.80 28.25
CA PRO A 2 -48.91 26.38 28.34
C PRO A 2 -48.39 26.00 26.94
N GLN A 3 -47.33 26.66 26.52
CA GLN A 3 -46.53 26.26 25.33
C GLN A 3 -45.98 24.88 25.61
N LYS A 4 -46.43 23.86 24.89
CA LYS A 4 -45.78 22.56 24.75
C LYS A 4 -44.47 22.81 24.02
N LEU A 5 -43.38 22.78 24.77
CA LEU A 5 -42.06 22.53 24.26
C LEU A 5 -42.10 21.13 23.59
N ILE A 6 -42.23 21.12 22.29
CA ILE A 6 -41.91 19.94 21.49
C ILE A 6 -40.37 19.90 21.48
N GLN A 7 -39.80 19.23 22.48
CA GLN A 7 -38.45 18.69 22.38
C GLN A 7 -38.51 17.67 21.26
N THR A 8 -38.16 18.09 20.03
CA THR A 8 -37.62 17.19 19.04
C THR A 8 -36.32 16.67 19.63
N GLN A 9 -36.40 15.54 20.34
CA GLN A 9 -35.29 14.65 20.49
C GLN A 9 -34.86 14.33 19.05
N LYS A 10 -33.82 15.04 18.58
CA LYS A 10 -32.94 14.53 17.56
C LYS A 10 -32.33 13.29 18.21
N GLU A 11 -32.92 12.14 18.00
CA GLU A 11 -32.25 10.87 18.10
C GLU A 11 -31.10 10.99 17.09
N GLU A 12 -29.96 11.46 17.54
CA GLU A 12 -28.71 11.07 17.01
C GLU A 12 -28.68 9.55 17.25
N GLN A 13 -29.21 8.79 16.31
CA GLN A 13 -28.84 7.41 16.11
C GLN A 13 -27.35 7.43 15.78
N THR A 14 -26.52 7.58 16.80
CA THR A 14 -25.20 6.98 16.80
C THR A 14 -25.51 5.49 16.69
N GLN A 15 -25.54 4.98 15.46
CA GLN A 15 -25.50 3.56 15.21
C GLN A 15 -24.20 3.09 15.87
N GLN A 16 -24.31 2.67 17.12
CA GLN A 16 -23.26 1.87 17.74
C GLN A 16 -23.23 0.62 16.89
N LEU A 17 -22.26 0.57 16.01
CA LEU A 17 -21.95 -0.63 15.22
C LEU A 17 -21.92 -1.78 16.21
N SER A 18 -22.75 -2.80 16.01
CA SER A 18 -22.73 -3.97 16.89
C SER A 18 -21.30 -4.53 16.91
N ALA A 19 -20.91 -5.11 18.06
CA ALA A 19 -19.55 -5.68 18.19
C ALA A 19 -19.21 -6.64 17.03
N VAL A 20 -20.20 -7.35 16.53
CA VAL A 20 -20.10 -8.25 15.37
C VAL A 20 -19.80 -7.49 14.06
N GLN A 21 -20.42 -6.33 13.84
CA GLN A 21 -20.15 -5.51 12.66
C GLN A 21 -18.75 -4.91 12.69
N VAL A 22 -18.27 -4.50 13.87
CA VAL A 22 -16.88 -4.02 14.06
C VAL A 22 -15.89 -5.14 13.79
N ALA A 23 -16.14 -6.35 14.34
CA ALA A 23 -15.30 -7.53 14.10
C ALA A 23 -15.26 -7.88 12.60
N MET A 24 -16.40 -7.87 11.91
CA MET A 24 -16.50 -8.12 10.49
C MET A 24 -15.72 -7.08 9.67
N ALA A 25 -15.84 -5.80 10.00
CA ALA A 25 -15.12 -4.73 9.32
C ALA A 25 -13.59 -4.93 9.45
N ARG A 26 -13.10 -5.26 10.63
CA ARG A 26 -11.68 -5.57 10.86
C ARG A 26 -11.23 -6.82 10.08
N LEU A 27 -12.01 -7.90 10.11
CA LEU A 27 -11.69 -9.11 9.36
C LEU A 27 -11.58 -8.85 7.84
N LEU A 28 -12.38 -7.95 7.28
CA LEU A 28 -12.31 -7.59 5.86
C LEU A 28 -11.01 -6.86 5.49
N GLU A 29 -10.48 -6.06 6.40
CA GLU A 29 -9.25 -5.30 6.20
C GLU A 29 -7.98 -6.17 6.32
N LEU A 30 -8.02 -7.24 7.15
CA LEU A 30 -6.85 -8.07 7.42
C LEU A 30 -6.26 -8.69 6.14
N PRO A 31 -4.92 -8.61 5.94
CA PRO A 31 -4.19 -9.39 4.95
C PRO A 31 -4.32 -10.89 5.21
N VAL A 32 -3.98 -11.71 4.21
CA VAL A 32 -4.06 -13.19 4.30
C VAL A 32 -3.20 -13.73 5.45
N MET A 33 -1.96 -13.25 5.61
CA MET A 33 -1.04 -13.70 6.67
C MET A 33 -1.58 -13.42 8.08
N ASP A 34 -2.16 -12.23 8.28
CA ASP A 34 -2.76 -11.86 9.58
C ASP A 34 -4.02 -12.68 9.86
N LEU A 35 -4.78 -13.04 8.82
CA LEU A 35 -5.92 -13.94 8.95
C LEU A 35 -5.49 -15.33 9.39
N GLU A 36 -4.44 -15.90 8.79
CA GLU A 36 -3.89 -17.19 9.18
C GLU A 36 -3.47 -17.20 10.66
N GLN A 37 -2.75 -16.17 11.08
CA GLN A 37 -2.36 -16.05 12.48
C GLN A 37 -3.57 -15.92 13.40
N ARG A 38 -4.60 -15.17 12.98
CA ARG A 38 -5.84 -15.04 13.74
C ARG A 38 -6.57 -16.36 13.90
N VAL A 39 -6.65 -17.14 12.82
CA VAL A 39 -7.28 -18.48 12.86
C VAL A 39 -6.50 -19.42 13.78
N ARG A 40 -5.17 -19.42 13.74
CA ARG A 40 -4.34 -20.23 14.64
C ARG A 40 -4.56 -19.85 16.11
N ASN A 41 -4.56 -18.56 16.43
CA ASN A 41 -4.82 -18.09 17.78
C ASN A 41 -6.21 -18.53 18.27
N GLU A 42 -7.24 -18.47 17.39
CA GLU A 42 -8.59 -18.89 17.75
C GLU A 42 -8.70 -20.41 17.95
N LEU A 43 -7.95 -21.22 17.16
CA LEU A 43 -7.85 -22.67 17.35
C LEU A 43 -7.19 -23.02 18.69
N GLU A 44 -6.21 -22.24 19.15
CA GLU A 44 -5.57 -22.44 20.46
C GLU A 44 -6.49 -22.03 21.61
N ASP A 45 -7.24 -20.92 21.46
CA ASP A 45 -8.09 -20.37 22.51
C ASP A 45 -9.45 -21.06 22.64
N ASN A 46 -9.99 -21.62 21.55
CA ASN A 46 -11.31 -22.24 21.52
C ASN A 46 -11.27 -23.76 21.28
N ALA A 47 -11.31 -24.53 22.36
CA ALA A 47 -11.31 -25.98 22.30
C ALA A 47 -12.50 -26.62 21.54
N ALA A 48 -13.56 -25.86 21.24
CA ALA A 48 -14.68 -26.33 20.44
C ALA A 48 -14.46 -26.15 18.92
N LEU A 49 -13.36 -25.51 18.50
CA LEU A 49 -12.97 -25.35 17.10
C LEU A 49 -11.92 -26.39 16.73
N GLU A 50 -12.12 -27.11 15.65
CA GLU A 50 -11.21 -28.14 15.15
C GLU A 50 -10.92 -27.93 13.66
N GLU A 51 -9.75 -28.40 13.21
CA GLU A 51 -9.45 -28.50 11.78
C GLU A 51 -10.24 -29.65 11.17
N ALA A 52 -10.85 -29.43 10.02
CA ALA A 52 -11.47 -30.49 9.25
C ALA A 52 -10.36 -31.35 8.66
N GLY A 53 -10.09 -32.53 9.26
CA GLY A 53 -9.15 -33.50 8.72
C GLY A 53 -9.63 -34.06 7.37
N PRO A 54 -8.75 -34.71 6.58
CA PRO A 54 -9.10 -35.27 5.26
C PRO A 54 -10.01 -36.48 5.32
N ASP A 55 -10.59 -36.82 6.48
CA ASP A 55 -11.44 -38.01 6.66
C ASP A 55 -12.92 -37.71 6.40
N LYS A 56 -13.34 -38.22 5.27
CA LYS A 56 -14.64 -38.83 4.95
C LYS A 56 -15.82 -38.54 5.89
N ASP A 57 -16.43 -37.41 5.76
CA ASP A 57 -17.85 -37.22 6.10
C ASP A 57 -18.52 -36.38 4.99
N GLU A 58 -18.53 -36.93 3.75
CA GLU A 58 -19.30 -36.37 2.62
C GLU A 58 -20.83 -36.41 2.88
N GLU A 59 -21.29 -37.20 3.89
CA GLU A 59 -22.71 -37.31 4.22
C GLU A 59 -23.26 -36.12 5.03
N ASP A 60 -22.44 -35.39 5.83
CA ASP A 60 -22.93 -34.25 6.63
C ASP A 60 -22.91 -32.92 5.81
N MET A 61 -22.08 -32.78 4.77
CA MET A 61 -22.07 -31.63 3.89
C MET A 61 -23.28 -31.57 2.95
N ALA A 62 -23.85 -32.72 2.59
CA ALA A 62 -25.06 -32.78 1.76
C ALA A 62 -26.33 -32.40 2.52
N ALA A 63 -26.34 -32.51 3.84
CA ALA A 63 -27.51 -32.12 4.65
C ALA A 63 -27.61 -30.63 4.93
N GLU A 64 -26.46 -29.90 5.03
CA GLU A 64 -26.47 -28.45 5.22
C GLU A 64 -26.66 -27.66 3.92
N THR A 65 -26.38 -28.27 2.75
CA THR A 65 -26.57 -27.59 1.43
C THR A 65 -27.96 -27.81 0.84
N THR A 66 -28.74 -28.77 1.33
CA THR A 66 -30.11 -29.08 0.82
C THR A 66 -31.20 -28.27 1.49
N GLU A 67 -30.95 -27.60 2.61
CA GLU A 67 -31.94 -26.70 3.24
C GLU A 67 -31.93 -25.26 2.72
N ALA A 68 -31.00 -24.89 1.78
CA ALA A 68 -30.87 -23.54 1.28
C ALA A 68 -31.38 -23.29 -0.14
N ASP A 69 -31.93 -24.33 -0.83
CA ASP A 69 -32.23 -24.21 -2.29
C ASP A 69 -33.67 -24.59 -2.70
N ASP A 70 -34.63 -24.59 -1.79
CA ASP A 70 -36.02 -24.88 -2.17
C ASP A 70 -37.03 -23.91 -1.52
N ASN A 71 -36.93 -22.62 -1.88
CA ASN A 71 -38.04 -21.71 -1.74
C ASN A 71 -37.99 -20.50 -2.71
N GLU A 72 -38.03 -20.78 -4.01
CA GLU A 72 -38.52 -19.82 -4.99
C GLU A 72 -39.94 -20.17 -5.36
N SER A 73 -40.92 -19.57 -4.72
CA SER A 73 -42.15 -19.15 -5.41
C SER A 73 -43.01 -18.25 -4.51
N GLU A 74 -43.17 -17.04 -5.04
CA GLU A 74 -44.37 -16.19 -4.99
C GLU A 74 -44.89 -15.68 -3.66
N THR A 75 -44.83 -14.41 -3.58
CA THR A 75 -45.83 -13.39 -3.27
C THR A 75 -45.51 -12.43 -2.13
N ALA A 76 -45.46 -11.14 -2.55
CA ALA A 76 -46.01 -9.96 -1.90
C ALA A 76 -45.68 -9.66 -0.43
N GLU A 77 -44.98 -8.52 -0.28
CA GLU A 77 -45.21 -7.52 0.75
C GLU A 77 -45.46 -8.06 2.17
N ASP A 78 -44.35 -8.35 2.88
CA ASP A 78 -44.24 -8.12 4.31
C ASP A 78 -42.77 -7.97 4.66
N GLU A 79 -42.43 -6.87 5.35
CA GLU A 79 -41.06 -6.72 5.87
C GLU A 79 -40.81 -7.88 6.83
N PRO A 80 -39.72 -8.68 6.62
CA PRO A 80 -39.35 -9.62 7.66
C PRO A 80 -38.81 -8.84 8.83
N HIS A 81 -39.62 -8.76 9.90
CA HIS A 81 -39.09 -8.63 11.25
C HIS A 81 -37.97 -9.66 11.37
N ALA A 82 -36.72 -9.21 11.37
CA ALA A 82 -35.60 -9.99 11.81
C ALA A 82 -35.99 -10.47 13.23
N ASP A 83 -36.11 -11.78 13.34
CA ASP A 83 -36.38 -12.41 14.63
C ASP A 83 -35.31 -11.93 15.62
N ASP A 84 -35.76 -11.17 16.58
CA ASP A 84 -35.04 -10.50 17.67
C ASP A 84 -34.50 -11.50 18.69
N GLU A 85 -34.49 -12.79 18.36
CA GLU A 85 -33.96 -13.84 19.24
C GLU A 85 -32.45 -13.89 19.36
N THR A 86 -31.72 -13.27 18.42
CA THR A 86 -30.25 -13.19 18.51
C THR A 86 -29.76 -11.91 19.17
N ALA A 87 -30.60 -10.89 19.29
CA ALA A 87 -30.28 -9.61 19.96
C ALA A 87 -30.27 -9.71 21.49
N ASP A 88 -30.98 -10.69 22.05
CA ASP A 88 -31.14 -10.86 23.51
C ASP A 88 -29.96 -11.61 24.17
N TYR A 89 -28.95 -12.01 23.39
CA TYR A 89 -27.76 -12.76 23.89
C TYR A 89 -26.51 -11.90 24.10
N LEU A 90 -26.56 -10.62 23.85
CA LEU A 90 -25.41 -9.72 24.02
C LEU A 90 -25.71 -8.64 25.06
N THR A 91 -25.87 -9.05 26.32
CA THR A 91 -25.64 -8.14 27.45
C THR A 91 -24.15 -7.82 27.51
N GLU A 92 -23.74 -6.64 28.02
CA GLU A 92 -22.33 -6.21 28.09
C GLU A 92 -21.41 -7.23 28.76
N ASP A 93 -21.96 -8.17 29.56
CA ASP A 93 -21.23 -9.27 30.19
C ASP A 93 -21.03 -10.50 29.29
N ASP A 94 -21.69 -10.57 28.13
CA ASP A 94 -21.62 -11.71 27.19
C ASP A 94 -20.81 -11.41 25.92
N ILE A 95 -20.10 -10.27 25.88
CA ILE A 95 -19.18 -9.99 24.76
C ILE A 95 -18.07 -11.04 24.80
N PRO A 96 -17.88 -11.84 23.73
CA PRO A 96 -16.86 -12.87 23.70
C PRO A 96 -15.47 -12.29 24.07
N ASP A 97 -14.76 -12.96 24.97
CA ASP A 97 -13.44 -12.52 25.47
C ASP A 97 -12.46 -12.16 24.34
N TYR A 98 -12.58 -12.81 23.16
CA TYR A 98 -11.74 -12.52 22.02
C TYR A 98 -11.98 -11.11 21.43
N LEU A 99 -13.18 -10.55 21.52
CA LEU A 99 -13.48 -9.19 21.07
C LEU A 99 -12.95 -8.14 22.06
N LEU A 100 -12.91 -8.48 23.35
CA LEU A 100 -12.35 -7.61 24.40
C LEU A 100 -10.82 -7.60 24.35
N ARG A 101 -10.18 -8.74 24.09
CA ARG A 101 -8.71 -8.85 23.94
C ARG A 101 -8.20 -8.03 22.75
N GLN A 102 -8.92 -7.99 21.64
CA GLN A 102 -8.53 -7.20 20.47
C GLN A 102 -8.39 -5.69 20.74
N ARG A 103 -9.10 -5.19 21.74
CA ARG A 103 -9.03 -3.76 22.11
C ARG A 103 -7.72 -3.45 22.84
N ASN A 104 -7.14 -4.42 23.55
CA ASN A 104 -5.91 -4.26 24.32
C ASN A 104 -4.65 -4.62 23.50
N GLU A 105 -4.75 -5.55 22.53
CA GLU A 105 -3.61 -5.98 21.71
C GLU A 105 -3.19 -4.96 20.63
N ALA A 106 -4.05 -3.99 20.32
CA ALA A 106 -3.70 -2.92 19.37
C ALA A 106 -2.65 -1.94 19.92
N GLU A 107 -2.42 -1.93 21.26
CA GLU A 107 -1.46 -1.04 21.90
C GLU A 107 -0.08 -1.68 22.15
N GLU A 108 0.08 -3.00 22.01
CA GLU A 108 1.32 -3.72 22.38
C GLU A 108 2.04 -4.42 21.21
N ARG A 109 1.76 -4.13 19.97
CA ARG A 109 2.63 -4.59 18.88
C ARG A 109 3.89 -3.74 18.83
N GLU A 110 4.80 -3.95 19.78
CA GLU A 110 6.22 -3.78 19.50
C GLU A 110 6.58 -4.75 18.36
N VAL A 111 6.60 -4.22 17.15
CA VAL A 111 7.21 -4.90 16.03
C VAL A 111 8.65 -5.16 16.47
N GLN A 112 8.98 -6.40 16.82
CA GLN A 112 10.37 -6.83 16.93
C GLN A 112 10.96 -6.67 15.53
N LEU A 113 11.46 -5.47 15.27
CA LEU A 113 12.32 -5.22 14.13
C LEU A 113 13.49 -6.20 14.31
N ALA A 114 13.49 -7.28 13.53
CA ALA A 114 14.71 -8.04 13.32
C ALA A 114 15.79 -6.99 13.06
N ALA A 115 16.97 -7.14 13.71
CA ALA A 115 18.08 -6.23 13.56
C ALA A 115 18.43 -6.13 12.07
N THR A 116 17.75 -5.25 11.39
CA THR A 116 18.10 -4.81 10.04
C THR A 116 19.40 -4.07 10.24
N ASN A 117 20.48 -4.57 9.63
CA ASN A 117 21.73 -3.83 9.53
C ASN A 117 21.35 -2.41 9.09
N ASN A 118 21.47 -1.45 10.00
CA ASN A 118 21.15 -0.07 9.69
C ASN A 118 22.00 0.33 8.49
N ALA A 119 21.39 0.99 7.51
CA ALA A 119 22.10 1.54 6.34
C ALA A 119 23.37 2.33 6.75
N TYR A 120 23.40 2.85 7.93
CA TYR A 120 24.49 3.59 8.52
C TYR A 120 25.59 2.74 9.18
N ASP A 121 25.35 1.45 9.47
CA ASP A 121 26.33 0.56 10.12
C ASP A 121 27.60 0.43 9.27
N GLU A 122 27.46 0.47 7.95
CA GLU A 122 28.59 0.49 7.03
C GLU A 122 29.43 1.77 7.16
N LEU A 123 28.77 2.93 7.31
CA LEU A 123 29.46 4.20 7.55
C LEU A 123 30.15 4.23 8.91
N TYR A 124 29.54 3.69 9.96
CA TYR A 124 30.14 3.56 11.28
C TYR A 124 31.35 2.62 11.24
N ARG A 125 31.32 1.56 10.46
CA ARG A 125 32.48 0.70 10.25
C ARG A 125 33.64 1.45 9.61
N GLN A 126 33.37 2.27 8.58
CA GLN A 126 34.40 3.07 7.91
C GLN A 126 35.02 4.13 8.84
N ILE A 127 34.30 4.67 9.82
CA ILE A 127 34.89 5.52 10.85
C ILE A 127 36.04 4.79 11.57
N GLY A 128 35.87 3.50 11.86
CA GLY A 128 36.89 2.69 12.52
C GLY A 128 38.14 2.44 11.68
N GLU A 129 38.11 2.65 10.36
CA GLU A 129 39.27 2.51 9.47
C GLU A 129 40.18 3.75 9.45
N HIS A 130 39.71 4.87 10.01
CA HIS A 130 40.45 6.12 10.08
C HIS A 130 40.96 6.40 11.49
N ASP A 131 42.19 6.90 11.59
CA ASP A 131 42.79 7.35 12.86
C ASP A 131 42.16 8.66 13.33
N LEU A 132 41.00 8.54 13.99
CA LEU A 132 40.24 9.66 14.54
C LEU A 132 40.33 9.65 16.08
N ASP A 133 40.51 10.82 16.67
CA ASP A 133 40.41 11.01 18.11
C ASP A 133 38.97 10.76 18.59
N GLU A 134 38.79 10.42 19.85
CA GLU A 134 37.48 10.08 20.42
C GLU A 134 36.44 11.21 20.24
N GLN A 135 36.90 12.47 20.33
CA GLN A 135 36.03 13.63 20.05
C GLN A 135 35.60 13.69 18.56
N GLN A 136 36.55 13.50 17.64
CA GLN A 136 36.31 13.50 16.21
C GLN A 136 35.37 12.35 15.79
N ARG A 137 35.50 11.19 16.44
CA ARG A 137 34.61 10.05 16.21
C ARG A 137 33.14 10.40 16.57
N ARG A 138 32.93 11.00 17.74
CA ARG A 138 31.59 11.44 18.17
C ARG A 138 31.01 12.48 17.25
N ILE A 139 31.83 13.43 16.77
CA ILE A 139 31.39 14.40 15.79
C ILE A 139 30.98 13.72 14.47
N MET A 140 31.78 12.75 14.00
CA MET A 140 31.49 12.01 12.79
C MET A 140 30.21 11.20 12.89
N GLU A 141 29.98 10.53 14.03
CA GLU A 141 28.72 9.81 14.33
C GLU A 141 27.52 10.77 14.31
N TYR A 142 27.68 11.97 14.85
CA TYR A 142 26.63 13.00 14.81
C TYR A 142 26.35 13.51 13.40
N LEU A 143 27.40 13.73 12.59
CA LEU A 143 27.25 14.10 11.17
C LEU A 143 26.49 13.03 10.38
N ILE A 144 26.84 11.75 10.57
CA ILE A 144 26.13 10.62 9.95
C ILE A 144 24.66 10.58 10.37
N GLY A 145 24.38 10.77 11.66
CA GLY A 145 22.99 10.82 12.18
C GLY A 145 22.18 12.04 11.68
N SER A 146 22.85 13.08 11.16
CA SER A 146 22.22 14.27 10.63
C SER A 146 21.95 14.21 9.13
N LEU A 147 22.32 13.11 8.45
CA LEU A 147 22.07 12.89 7.03
C LEU A 147 20.58 12.62 6.76
N ASP A 148 20.11 13.07 5.59
CA ASP A 148 18.78 12.70 5.10
C ASP A 148 18.79 11.30 4.42
N ASN A 149 17.60 10.80 4.05
CA ASN A 149 17.45 9.50 3.38
C ASN A 149 18.17 9.42 2.02
N ASP A 150 18.42 10.56 1.38
CA ASP A 150 19.15 10.64 0.12
C ASP A 150 20.69 10.73 0.34
N GLY A 151 21.14 10.86 1.59
CA GLY A 151 22.56 10.95 2.00
C GLY A 151 23.11 12.37 1.97
N TYR A 152 22.26 13.39 1.94
CA TYR A 152 22.67 14.80 1.98
C TYR A 152 22.66 15.37 3.39
N LEU A 153 23.60 16.30 3.66
CA LEU A 153 23.63 17.10 4.88
C LEU A 153 22.87 18.43 4.63
N ARG A 154 21.57 18.45 4.97
CA ARG A 154 20.73 19.64 4.78
C ARG A 154 20.92 20.73 5.83
N LYS A 155 21.43 20.35 6.99
CA LYS A 155 21.69 21.26 8.10
C LYS A 155 22.95 22.08 7.84
N ASP A 156 22.91 23.34 8.26
CA ASP A 156 24.10 24.21 8.23
C ASP A 156 25.12 23.79 9.30
N LEU A 157 26.41 23.86 8.99
CA LEU A 157 27.49 23.45 9.91
C LEU A 157 27.48 24.23 11.24
N ARG A 158 27.06 25.49 11.21
CA ARG A 158 26.89 26.29 12.43
C ARG A 158 25.82 25.71 13.34
N THR A 159 24.68 25.34 12.78
CA THR A 159 23.60 24.71 13.53
C THR A 159 24.07 23.39 14.16
N ILE A 160 24.84 22.59 13.41
CA ILE A 160 25.43 21.36 13.91
C ILE A 160 26.43 21.62 15.03
N GLY A 161 27.26 22.67 14.94
CA GLY A 161 28.17 23.09 16.00
C GLY A 161 27.41 23.47 17.26
N ASP A 162 26.37 24.28 17.15
CA ASP A 162 25.50 24.67 18.27
C ASP A 162 24.81 23.45 18.90
N GLU A 163 24.30 22.52 18.07
CA GLU A 163 23.69 21.27 18.54
C GLU A 163 24.71 20.38 19.31
N LEU A 164 25.94 20.26 18.80
CA LEU A 164 27.03 19.51 19.49
C LEU A 164 27.41 20.14 20.83
N ALA A 165 27.47 21.47 20.90
CA ALA A 165 27.73 22.18 22.13
C ALA A 165 26.63 21.97 23.18
N ILE A 166 25.36 21.96 22.77
CA ILE A 166 24.19 21.81 23.64
C ILE A 166 24.01 20.36 24.09
N TYR A 167 24.05 19.40 23.15
CA TYR A 167 23.68 18.00 23.44
C TYR A 167 24.86 17.13 23.90
N GLN A 168 26.06 17.42 23.41
CA GLN A 168 27.24 16.61 23.70
C GLN A 168 28.31 17.37 24.52
N ASN A 169 28.06 18.63 24.83
CA ASN A 169 28.99 19.52 25.55
C ASN A 169 30.36 19.62 24.85
N LEU A 170 30.36 19.58 23.52
CA LEU A 170 31.53 19.67 22.65
C LEU A 170 31.50 21.02 21.91
N ASP A 171 32.43 21.90 22.25
CA ASP A 171 32.61 23.16 21.51
C ASP A 171 33.63 22.93 20.38
N VAL A 172 33.16 22.91 19.14
CA VAL A 172 33.96 22.54 17.98
C VAL A 172 34.00 23.72 17.00
N PRO A 173 35.20 24.18 16.58
CA PRO A 173 35.30 25.23 15.57
C PRO A 173 34.78 24.77 14.21
N GLU A 174 34.16 25.69 13.48
CA GLU A 174 33.55 25.42 12.14
C GLU A 174 34.57 24.80 11.16
N GLU A 175 35.85 25.20 11.25
CA GLU A 175 36.92 24.66 10.41
C GLU A 175 37.19 23.16 10.64
N GLU A 176 36.99 22.68 11.87
CA GLU A 176 37.14 21.26 12.18
C GLU A 176 35.96 20.45 11.71
N LEU A 177 34.75 20.98 11.86
CA LEU A 177 33.54 20.38 11.28
C LEU A 177 33.64 20.25 9.74
N GLU A 178 34.16 21.28 9.08
CA GLU A 178 34.34 21.24 7.64
C GLU A 178 35.39 20.20 7.21
N ARG A 179 36.48 20.07 7.95
CA ARG A 179 37.48 19.00 7.71
C ARG A 179 36.89 17.60 7.86
N LEU A 180 36.12 17.38 8.90
CA LEU A 180 35.47 16.08 9.14
C LEU A 180 34.37 15.80 8.10
N LEU A 181 33.64 16.82 7.67
CA LEU A 181 32.67 16.69 6.58
C LEU A 181 33.36 16.28 5.28
N HIS A 182 34.49 16.91 4.92
CA HIS A 182 35.25 16.52 3.75
C HIS A 182 35.83 15.09 3.84
N LEU A 183 36.12 14.61 5.04
CA LEU A 183 36.48 13.22 5.26
C LEU A 183 35.29 12.29 5.02
N LEU A 184 34.12 12.63 5.58
CA LEU A 184 32.87 11.90 5.38
C LEU A 184 32.50 11.78 3.88
N GLN A 185 32.68 12.85 3.11
CA GLN A 185 32.40 12.87 1.67
C GLN A 185 33.25 11.88 0.85
N ARG A 186 34.37 11.41 1.43
CA ARG A 186 35.24 10.39 0.80
C ARG A 186 34.86 8.95 1.14
N PHE A 187 33.95 8.74 2.09
CA PHE A 187 33.44 7.43 2.44
C PHE A 187 32.65 6.80 1.28
N GLU A 188 32.47 5.49 1.35
CA GLU A 188 31.63 4.77 0.39
C GLU A 188 30.19 4.63 0.96
N PRO A 189 29.20 5.04 0.16
CA PRO A 189 29.22 5.57 -1.21
C PRO A 189 29.69 7.03 -1.28
N ARG A 190 30.54 7.33 -2.25
CA ARG A 190 31.13 8.68 -2.41
C ARG A 190 30.10 9.75 -2.66
N GLY A 191 30.35 10.93 -2.05
CA GLY A 191 29.44 12.06 -2.15
C GLY A 191 28.36 12.07 -1.08
N ILE A 192 28.43 11.14 -0.10
CA ILE A 192 27.61 11.19 1.10
C ILE A 192 28.01 12.41 1.95
N GLY A 193 27.05 13.05 2.61
CA GLY A 193 27.31 14.28 3.36
C GLY A 193 27.47 15.53 2.51
N ALA A 194 27.22 15.48 1.20
CA ALA A 194 27.17 16.67 0.36
C ALA A 194 25.98 17.57 0.74
N ARG A 195 26.12 18.88 0.63
CA ARG A 195 25.05 19.86 0.93
C ARG A 195 24.01 19.92 -0.19
N ASP A 196 24.49 19.79 -1.44
CA ASP A 196 23.66 19.80 -2.64
C ASP A 196 24.14 18.84 -3.72
N LEU A 197 23.29 18.64 -4.74
CA LEU A 197 23.59 17.75 -5.86
C LEU A 197 24.87 18.18 -6.60
N GLN A 198 25.14 19.47 -6.71
CA GLN A 198 26.33 19.97 -7.39
C GLN A 198 27.61 19.53 -6.68
N GLU A 199 27.66 19.68 -5.36
CA GLU A 199 28.77 19.21 -4.51
C GLU A 199 28.91 17.69 -4.55
N CYS A 200 27.80 16.95 -4.47
CA CYS A 200 27.80 15.50 -4.56
C CYS A 200 28.42 14.99 -5.85
N LEU A 201 27.99 15.52 -6.99
CA LEU A 201 28.54 15.16 -8.31
C LEU A 201 30.01 15.53 -8.44
N ARG A 202 30.41 16.68 -7.88
CA ARG A 202 31.80 17.12 -7.87
C ARG A 202 32.69 16.15 -7.11
N VAL A 203 32.30 15.77 -5.89
CA VAL A 203 33.05 14.81 -5.04
C VAL A 203 33.19 13.46 -5.74
N GLN A 204 32.14 12.98 -6.38
CA GLN A 204 32.19 11.73 -7.14
C GLN A 204 33.11 11.84 -8.37
N LEU A 205 33.07 12.98 -9.07
CA LEU A 205 34.00 13.24 -10.20
C LEU A 205 35.44 13.34 -9.75
N GLU A 206 35.73 13.90 -8.57
CA GLU A 206 37.10 13.99 -8.01
C GLU A 206 37.66 12.63 -7.60
N SER A 207 36.86 11.58 -7.52
CA SER A 207 37.28 10.23 -7.16
C SER A 207 38.50 9.74 -7.99
N PRO A 208 39.52 9.16 -7.35
CA PRO A 208 40.69 8.61 -8.07
C PRO A 208 40.34 7.35 -8.89
N GLU A 209 39.24 6.69 -8.59
CA GLU A 209 38.78 5.51 -9.29
C GLU A 209 38.22 5.82 -10.68
N LEU A 210 37.69 7.02 -10.86
CA LEU A 210 37.13 7.46 -12.12
C LEU A 210 38.24 7.86 -13.09
N LYS A 211 38.69 6.93 -13.91
CA LYS A 211 39.67 7.15 -14.95
C LYS A 211 38.98 7.49 -16.27
N SER A 212 38.74 8.76 -16.56
CA SER A 212 38.17 9.20 -17.83
C SER A 212 38.90 10.43 -18.34
N PRO A 213 39.22 10.51 -19.65
CA PRO A 213 39.82 11.70 -20.23
C PRO A 213 38.93 12.94 -20.17
N PHE A 214 37.61 12.76 -20.03
CA PHE A 214 36.60 13.81 -19.96
C PHE A 214 36.29 14.25 -18.55
N LYS A 215 36.97 13.72 -17.53
CA LYS A 215 36.79 14.05 -16.10
C LYS A 215 36.94 15.55 -15.84
N ALA A 216 38.02 16.15 -16.34
CA ALA A 216 38.28 17.59 -16.16
C ALA A 216 37.17 18.47 -16.79
N LEU A 217 36.66 18.05 -17.96
CA LEU A 217 35.56 18.73 -18.62
C LEU A 217 34.25 18.57 -17.83
N ALA A 218 33.95 17.37 -17.32
CA ALA A 218 32.78 17.11 -16.49
C ALA A 218 32.79 17.95 -15.20
N ILE A 219 33.93 18.08 -14.53
CA ILE A 219 34.10 18.95 -13.36
C ILE A 219 33.84 20.42 -13.75
N ALA A 220 34.40 20.89 -14.87
CA ALA A 220 34.17 22.27 -15.33
C ALA A 220 32.69 22.56 -15.66
N ILE A 221 31.96 21.57 -16.18
CA ILE A 221 30.51 21.67 -16.43
C ILE A 221 29.76 21.81 -15.11
N VAL A 222 30.05 20.94 -14.13
CA VAL A 222 29.39 20.94 -12.83
C VAL A 222 29.68 22.23 -12.07
N ASP A 223 30.92 22.72 -12.07
CA ASP A 223 31.31 23.92 -11.32
C ASP A 223 30.76 25.23 -11.94
N ARG A 224 30.84 25.39 -13.27
CA ARG A 224 30.61 26.64 -13.94
C ARG A 224 29.31 26.76 -14.73
N CYS A 225 28.80 25.62 -15.18
CA CYS A 225 27.68 25.56 -16.13
C CYS A 225 26.54 24.63 -15.65
N PHE A 226 26.44 24.35 -14.34
CA PHE A 226 25.47 23.41 -13.80
C PHE A 226 24.03 23.76 -14.17
N LYS A 227 23.65 25.05 -14.05
CA LYS A 227 22.30 25.52 -14.44
C LYS A 227 22.04 25.32 -15.93
N ASP A 228 23.01 25.69 -16.79
CA ASP A 228 22.87 25.51 -18.24
C ASP A 228 22.80 24.04 -18.61
N PHE A 229 23.51 23.15 -17.88
CA PHE A 229 23.44 21.69 -18.01
C PHE A 229 22.07 21.13 -17.65
N THR A 230 21.49 21.58 -16.54
CA THR A 230 20.16 21.14 -16.08
C THR A 230 19.05 21.53 -17.08
N TYR A 231 19.18 22.68 -17.75
CA TYR A 231 18.23 23.15 -18.77
C TYR A 231 18.58 22.71 -20.20
N HIS A 232 19.58 21.84 -20.38
CA HIS A 232 20.04 21.35 -21.69
C HIS A 232 20.48 22.45 -22.67
N HIS A 233 21.06 23.56 -22.17
CA HIS A 233 21.56 24.68 -23.00
C HIS A 233 22.95 24.35 -23.57
N TRP A 234 23.06 23.32 -24.42
CA TRP A 234 24.32 22.84 -24.96
C TRP A 234 25.16 23.89 -25.68
N ASN A 235 24.52 24.76 -26.45
CA ASN A 235 25.21 25.82 -27.20
C ASN A 235 25.87 26.85 -26.26
N THR A 236 25.25 27.17 -25.13
CA THR A 236 25.82 28.07 -24.12
C THR A 236 27.02 27.43 -23.43
N ILE A 237 26.92 26.16 -23.06
CA ILE A 237 28.02 25.41 -22.44
C ILE A 237 29.21 25.31 -23.39
N LYS A 238 28.96 25.00 -24.66
CA LYS A 238 29.96 24.93 -25.73
C LYS A 238 30.68 26.22 -25.93
N ALA A 239 29.94 27.33 -26.00
CA ALA A 239 30.53 28.67 -26.15
C ALA A 239 31.40 29.05 -24.93
N ARG A 240 30.97 28.69 -23.71
CA ARG A 240 31.66 29.06 -22.47
C ARG A 240 32.92 28.22 -22.23
N LEU A 241 32.87 26.91 -22.53
CA LEU A 241 33.96 25.95 -22.28
C LEU A 241 34.85 25.73 -23.53
N LYS A 242 34.46 26.27 -24.70
CA LYS A 242 35.18 26.14 -25.99
C LYS A 242 35.50 24.67 -26.34
N THR A 243 34.52 23.81 -26.26
CA THR A 243 34.62 22.37 -26.45
C THR A 243 33.84 21.90 -27.68
N ASP A 244 34.23 20.74 -28.23
CA ASP A 244 33.51 20.08 -29.32
C ASP A 244 32.26 19.34 -28.84
N ASP A 245 31.32 19.07 -29.76
CA ASP A 245 30.08 18.36 -29.46
C ASP A 245 30.29 16.96 -28.92
N GLU A 246 31.25 16.23 -29.49
CA GLU A 246 31.56 14.86 -29.07
C GLU A 246 32.11 14.80 -27.65
N SER A 247 33.05 15.68 -27.31
CA SER A 247 33.62 15.78 -25.96
C SER A 247 32.57 16.19 -24.95
N LEU A 248 31.65 17.10 -25.31
CA LEU A 248 30.56 17.54 -24.47
C LEU A 248 29.56 16.43 -24.21
N GLN A 249 29.19 15.65 -25.22
CA GLN A 249 28.30 14.50 -25.07
C GLN A 249 28.90 13.42 -24.16
N GLN A 250 30.19 13.14 -24.31
CA GLN A 250 30.88 12.15 -23.48
C GLN A 250 31.01 12.61 -22.02
N ALA A 251 31.29 13.90 -21.79
CA ALA A 251 31.28 14.46 -20.45
C ALA A 251 29.86 14.43 -19.83
N ALA A 252 28.83 14.72 -20.62
CA ALA A 252 27.44 14.63 -20.17
C ALA A 252 27.03 13.19 -19.82
N GLN A 253 27.44 12.20 -20.61
CA GLN A 253 27.23 10.79 -20.31
C GLN A 253 27.94 10.37 -19.01
N LEU A 254 29.15 10.89 -18.78
CA LEU A 254 29.88 10.63 -17.53
C LEU A 254 29.10 11.14 -16.33
N ILE A 255 28.62 12.39 -16.39
CA ILE A 255 27.82 13.00 -15.32
C ILE A 255 26.52 12.21 -15.09
N ARG A 256 25.83 11.76 -16.14
CA ARG A 256 24.59 10.97 -16.03
C ARG A 256 24.78 9.58 -15.39
N ARG A 257 26.00 9.03 -15.42
CA ARG A 257 26.34 7.73 -14.79
C ARG A 257 26.58 7.84 -13.29
N LEU A 258 26.79 9.04 -12.77
CA LEU A 258 27.01 9.25 -11.34
C LEU A 258 25.72 9.04 -10.56
N ASN A 259 25.85 8.69 -9.29
CA ASN A 259 24.70 8.48 -8.42
C ASN A 259 24.24 9.83 -7.80
N PRO A 260 23.05 10.33 -8.15
CA PRO A 260 22.53 11.59 -7.58
C PRO A 260 22.06 11.43 -6.14
N LYS A 261 21.89 10.21 -5.62
CA LYS A 261 21.37 9.90 -4.28
C LYS A 261 22.22 8.83 -3.61
N PRO A 262 23.39 9.17 -3.05
CA PRO A 262 24.29 8.19 -2.47
C PRO A 262 23.67 7.43 -1.29
N GLY A 263 22.80 8.07 -0.49
CA GLY A 263 22.11 7.42 0.64
C GLY A 263 21.15 6.31 0.21
N SER A 264 20.59 6.35 -1.00
CA SER A 264 19.71 5.29 -1.49
C SER A 264 20.46 3.97 -1.68
N ALA A 265 21.74 4.00 -2.06
CA ALA A 265 22.57 2.82 -2.19
C ALA A 265 22.80 2.10 -0.85
N LEU A 266 22.86 2.85 0.25
CA LEU A 266 22.93 2.28 1.60
C LEU A 266 21.58 1.66 2.00
N ASN A 267 20.49 2.31 1.63
CA ASN A 267 19.14 1.81 1.90
C ASN A 267 18.77 0.59 1.02
N GLU A 268 19.32 0.45 -0.18
CA GLU A 268 19.08 -0.71 -1.05
C GLU A 268 19.58 -2.02 -0.42
N THR A 269 20.63 -2.02 0.38
CA THR A 269 21.06 -3.18 1.16
C THR A 269 20.05 -3.55 2.25
N THR A 270 19.26 -2.60 2.74
CA THR A 270 18.19 -2.79 3.73
C THR A 270 16.82 -2.98 3.07
N ILE A 271 16.61 -2.41 1.87
CA ILE A 271 15.36 -2.45 1.09
C ILE A 271 15.34 -3.66 0.12
N GLY A 272 16.13 -4.68 0.36
CA GLY A 272 15.97 -5.98 -0.32
C GLY A 272 14.58 -6.61 -0.12
N THR A 273 13.73 -5.97 0.67
CA THR A 273 12.32 -6.28 0.85
C THR A 273 11.47 -5.05 0.53
N ALA A 274 11.37 -4.68 -0.76
CA ALA A 274 10.14 -4.02 -1.17
C ALA A 274 9.00 -4.88 -0.61
N PRO A 275 8.01 -4.29 0.12
CA PRO A 275 6.94 -5.08 0.69
C PRO A 275 6.31 -5.89 -0.44
N THR A 276 6.55 -7.18 -0.44
CA THR A 276 6.03 -8.09 -1.45
C THR A 276 4.52 -8.11 -1.25
N ALA A 277 3.78 -7.45 -2.12
CA ALA A 277 2.34 -7.44 -2.04
C ALA A 277 1.84 -8.85 -2.36
N ILE A 278 1.29 -9.53 -1.33
CA ILE A 278 0.67 -10.84 -1.50
C ILE A 278 -0.72 -10.61 -2.11
N PRO A 279 -1.05 -11.25 -3.24
CA PRO A 279 -2.36 -11.10 -3.85
C PRO A 279 -3.45 -11.75 -2.99
N ASP A 280 -4.56 -11.05 -2.82
CA ASP A 280 -5.75 -11.60 -2.15
C ASP A 280 -6.65 -12.35 -3.14
N PHE A 281 -6.58 -12.02 -4.42
CA PHE A 281 -7.37 -12.63 -5.48
C PHE A 281 -6.51 -13.05 -6.65
N TYR A 282 -6.88 -14.15 -7.27
CA TYR A 282 -6.36 -14.63 -8.55
C TYR A 282 -7.46 -14.58 -9.60
N VAL A 283 -7.21 -13.90 -10.70
CA VAL A 283 -8.10 -13.87 -11.85
C VAL A 283 -7.41 -14.57 -13.00
N HIS A 284 -8.04 -15.59 -13.51
CA HIS A 284 -7.58 -16.37 -14.63
C HIS A 284 -8.62 -16.31 -15.77
N VAL A 285 -8.15 -16.01 -16.96
CA VAL A 285 -8.96 -15.99 -18.17
C VAL A 285 -8.72 -17.32 -18.88
N GLU A 286 -9.77 -18.07 -19.14
CA GLU A 286 -9.73 -19.33 -19.87
C GLU A 286 -9.79 -19.08 -21.37
N ASP A 287 -9.35 -20.04 -22.18
CA ASP A 287 -9.31 -19.93 -23.65
C ASP A 287 -10.71 -19.73 -24.28
N ASP A 288 -11.76 -20.12 -23.58
CA ASP A 288 -13.15 -19.91 -23.99
C ASP A 288 -13.70 -18.49 -23.70
N GLY A 289 -12.87 -17.62 -23.11
CA GLY A 289 -13.23 -16.27 -22.69
C GLY A 289 -14.04 -16.22 -21.39
N SER A 290 -14.09 -17.32 -20.64
CA SER A 290 -14.61 -17.31 -19.27
C SER A 290 -13.56 -16.77 -18.30
N ILE A 291 -14.01 -16.02 -17.29
CA ILE A 291 -13.11 -15.43 -16.28
C ILE A 291 -13.38 -16.13 -14.95
N SER A 292 -12.41 -16.89 -14.48
CA SER A 292 -12.45 -17.53 -13.17
C SER A 292 -11.79 -16.64 -12.10
N VAL A 293 -12.45 -16.52 -10.95
CA VAL A 293 -11.97 -15.73 -9.81
C VAL A 293 -11.76 -16.67 -8.63
N ARG A 294 -10.56 -16.65 -8.06
CA ARG A 294 -10.23 -17.42 -6.86
C ARG A 294 -9.77 -16.47 -5.75
N LEU A 295 -10.24 -16.74 -4.54
CA LEU A 295 -9.76 -16.04 -3.34
C LEU A 295 -8.51 -16.78 -2.84
N ASN A 296 -7.49 -16.02 -2.50
CA ASN A 296 -6.33 -16.55 -1.78
C ASN A 296 -6.71 -16.73 -0.30
N ASN A 297 -6.87 -17.95 0.10
CA ASN A 297 -7.16 -18.29 1.50
C ASN A 297 -5.87 -18.50 2.33
N GLY A 298 -4.69 -18.48 1.69
CA GLY A 298 -3.44 -18.88 2.35
C GLY A 298 -3.48 -20.33 2.86
N ASP A 299 -2.79 -20.56 3.96
CA ASP A 299 -2.75 -21.85 4.67
C ASP A 299 -3.86 -21.96 5.74
N VAL A 300 -4.99 -21.26 5.56
CA VAL A 300 -6.13 -21.36 6.48
C VAL A 300 -6.78 -22.75 6.30
N PRO A 301 -6.72 -23.62 7.32
CA PRO A 301 -7.36 -24.93 7.26
C PRO A 301 -8.89 -24.79 7.20
N GLU A 302 -9.56 -25.79 6.68
CA GLU A 302 -11.02 -25.89 6.83
C GLU A 302 -11.37 -26.11 8.28
N LEU A 303 -12.24 -25.26 8.84
CA LEU A 303 -12.58 -25.25 10.24
C LEU A 303 -13.96 -25.90 10.44
N ARG A 304 -14.10 -26.66 11.53
CA ARG A 304 -15.38 -27.22 11.95
C ARG A 304 -15.57 -27.09 13.47
N VAL A 305 -16.82 -27.10 13.91
CA VAL A 305 -17.14 -27.20 15.34
C VAL A 305 -17.06 -28.63 15.77
N SER A 306 -16.32 -28.92 16.85
CA SER A 306 -16.11 -30.25 17.43
C SER A 306 -17.43 -30.96 17.68
N LYS A 307 -17.54 -32.19 17.17
CA LYS A 307 -18.73 -33.05 17.38
C LYS A 307 -18.94 -33.34 18.87
N ALA A 308 -17.87 -33.55 19.64
CA ALA A 308 -17.93 -33.82 21.06
C ALA A 308 -18.58 -32.70 21.88
N PHE A 309 -18.25 -31.44 21.54
CA PHE A 309 -18.88 -30.26 22.20
C PHE A 309 -20.32 -30.08 21.75
N LYS A 310 -20.66 -30.31 20.48
CA LYS A 310 -22.05 -30.28 19.98
C LYS A 310 -22.91 -31.36 20.70
N ASP A 311 -22.39 -32.57 20.83
CA ASP A 311 -23.09 -33.67 21.50
C ASP A 311 -23.30 -33.37 22.98
N THR A 312 -22.27 -32.81 23.67
CA THR A 312 -22.39 -32.38 25.07
C THR A 312 -23.50 -31.35 25.25
N VAL A 313 -23.56 -30.36 24.34
CA VAL A 313 -24.62 -29.34 24.38
C VAL A 313 -26.00 -29.95 24.11
N ARG A 314 -26.10 -30.91 23.18
CA ARG A 314 -27.35 -31.58 22.83
C ARG A 314 -27.84 -32.49 23.98
N GLU A 315 -26.92 -33.27 24.60
CA GLU A 315 -27.23 -34.21 25.68
C GLU A 315 -27.72 -33.50 26.94
N PHE A 316 -27.03 -32.41 27.37
CA PHE A 316 -27.41 -31.71 28.58
C PHE A 316 -28.47 -30.64 28.36
N GLY A 317 -28.72 -30.16 27.13
CA GLY A 317 -29.72 -29.13 26.81
C GLY A 317 -31.18 -29.54 27.08
N GLY A 318 -31.46 -30.87 27.14
CA GLY A 318 -32.80 -31.42 27.39
C GLY A 318 -33.13 -31.75 28.87
N HIS A 319 -32.13 -31.76 29.76
CA HIS A 319 -32.28 -32.26 31.13
C HIS A 319 -32.45 -31.08 32.13
N LYS A 320 -33.57 -31.13 32.91
CA LYS A 320 -33.85 -30.11 33.96
C LYS A 320 -33.11 -30.34 35.27
N ASP A 321 -32.70 -31.59 35.56
CA ASP A 321 -32.09 -32.02 36.82
C ASP A 321 -30.59 -32.33 36.62
N LEU A 322 -29.78 -31.31 36.34
CA LEU A 322 -28.34 -31.42 36.19
C LEU A 322 -27.64 -31.17 37.53
N ASN A 323 -26.61 -32.02 37.81
CA ASN A 323 -25.67 -31.74 38.90
C ASN A 323 -24.90 -30.44 38.63
N LYS A 324 -24.44 -29.77 39.71
CA LYS A 324 -23.68 -28.49 39.59
C LYS A 324 -22.52 -28.60 38.58
N SER A 325 -21.73 -29.66 38.64
CA SER A 325 -20.62 -29.94 37.72
C SER A 325 -21.07 -30.10 36.26
N GLN A 326 -22.20 -30.77 36.02
CA GLN A 326 -22.76 -30.93 34.67
C GLN A 326 -23.33 -29.62 34.13
N ARG A 327 -23.90 -28.81 34.99
CA ARG A 327 -24.39 -27.46 34.62
C ARG A 327 -23.24 -26.53 34.23
N ASP A 328 -22.16 -26.56 35.02
CA ASP A 328 -20.98 -25.76 34.71
C ASP A 328 -20.32 -26.21 33.38
N ALA A 329 -20.24 -27.52 33.14
CA ALA A 329 -19.76 -28.10 31.89
C ALA A 329 -20.65 -27.72 30.70
N TYR A 330 -21.97 -27.76 30.87
CA TYR A 330 -22.92 -27.36 29.83
C TYR A 330 -22.78 -25.86 29.46
N VAL A 331 -22.73 -24.97 30.47
CA VAL A 331 -22.57 -23.55 30.22
C VAL A 331 -21.26 -23.27 29.50
N TYR A 332 -20.16 -23.91 29.91
CA TYR A 332 -18.88 -23.80 29.25
C TYR A 332 -18.91 -24.26 27.79
N ALA A 333 -19.44 -25.50 27.55
CA ALA A 333 -19.53 -26.06 26.22
C ALA A 333 -20.41 -25.19 25.30
N ARG A 334 -21.57 -24.74 25.81
CA ARG A 334 -22.48 -23.86 25.06
C ARG A 334 -21.81 -22.55 24.65
N LYS A 335 -21.09 -21.90 25.58
CA LYS A 335 -20.34 -20.66 25.29
C LYS A 335 -19.29 -20.92 24.20
N LYS A 336 -18.46 -21.96 24.34
CA LYS A 336 -17.40 -22.27 23.38
C LYS A 336 -17.92 -22.67 22.00
N VAL A 337 -19.03 -23.41 21.93
CA VAL A 337 -19.71 -23.75 20.67
C VAL A 337 -20.27 -22.49 20.00
N GLY A 338 -20.92 -21.61 20.79
CA GLY A 338 -21.45 -20.35 20.29
C GLY A 338 -20.35 -19.45 19.71
N ASP A 339 -19.22 -19.31 20.43
CA ASP A 339 -18.07 -18.52 19.97
C ASP A 339 -17.46 -19.12 18.69
N ALA A 340 -17.33 -20.46 18.60
CA ALA A 340 -16.85 -21.16 17.42
C ALA A 340 -17.77 -20.97 16.20
N GLN A 341 -19.09 -21.09 16.40
CA GLN A 341 -20.07 -20.88 15.33
C GLN A 341 -20.04 -19.45 14.80
N LEU A 342 -20.01 -18.45 15.71
CA LEU A 342 -19.89 -17.04 15.32
C LEU A 342 -18.62 -16.78 14.52
N PHE A 343 -17.50 -17.34 14.95
CA PHE A 343 -16.22 -17.16 14.23
C PHE A 343 -16.27 -17.75 12.81
N LEU A 344 -16.81 -18.96 12.67
CA LEU A 344 -17.00 -19.61 11.36
C LEU A 344 -17.95 -18.79 10.45
N GLU A 345 -19.04 -18.28 11.01
CA GLU A 345 -19.96 -17.44 10.26
C GLU A 345 -19.26 -16.14 9.76
N LEU A 346 -18.47 -15.50 10.61
CA LEU A 346 -17.70 -14.31 10.23
C LEU A 346 -16.70 -14.59 9.10
N ILE A 347 -15.99 -15.74 9.14
CA ILE A 347 -15.07 -16.14 8.07
C ILE A 347 -15.83 -16.41 6.77
N ASN A 348 -16.93 -17.13 6.83
CA ASN A 348 -17.76 -17.43 5.66
C ASN A 348 -18.36 -16.14 5.06
N ARG A 349 -18.85 -15.26 5.90
CA ARG A 349 -19.37 -13.94 5.48
C ARG A 349 -18.28 -13.09 4.85
N ARG A 350 -17.05 -13.08 5.43
CA ARG A 350 -15.89 -12.44 4.82
C ARG A 350 -15.63 -12.98 3.41
N ARG A 351 -15.57 -14.31 3.25
CA ARG A 351 -15.35 -14.99 1.96
C ARG A 351 -16.41 -14.60 0.92
N LYS A 352 -17.69 -14.65 1.30
CA LYS A 352 -18.83 -14.27 0.45
C LYS A 352 -18.71 -12.79 0.02
N THR A 353 -18.44 -11.89 0.96
CA THR A 353 -18.30 -10.44 0.69
C THR A 353 -17.13 -10.15 -0.25
N LEU A 354 -15.95 -10.71 0.01
CA LEU A 354 -14.76 -10.51 -0.83
C LEU A 354 -14.99 -11.03 -2.25
N MET A 355 -15.55 -12.23 -2.39
CA MET A 355 -15.89 -12.81 -3.69
C MET A 355 -16.98 -12.02 -4.43
N GLY A 356 -18.00 -11.52 -3.71
CA GLY A 356 -19.04 -10.66 -4.29
C GLY A 356 -18.49 -9.36 -4.86
N VAL A 357 -17.63 -8.68 -4.09
CA VAL A 357 -16.97 -7.46 -4.54
C VAL A 357 -16.10 -7.71 -5.78
N MET A 358 -15.28 -8.77 -5.76
CA MET A 358 -14.39 -9.08 -6.88
C MET A 358 -15.17 -9.47 -8.14
N ARG A 359 -16.23 -10.27 -8.02
CA ARG A 359 -17.11 -10.60 -9.15
C ARG A 359 -17.77 -9.35 -9.74
N GLY A 360 -18.25 -8.42 -8.90
CA GLY A 360 -18.80 -7.14 -9.34
C GLY A 360 -17.79 -6.30 -10.14
N ILE A 361 -16.51 -6.29 -9.72
CA ILE A 361 -15.41 -5.62 -10.44
C ILE A 361 -15.16 -6.31 -11.80
N VAL A 362 -14.97 -7.63 -11.80
CA VAL A 362 -14.67 -8.41 -13.02
C VAL A 362 -15.78 -8.28 -14.06
N GLU A 363 -17.04 -8.31 -13.65
CA GLU A 363 -18.17 -8.17 -14.55
C GLU A 363 -18.21 -6.80 -15.24
N ARG A 364 -17.90 -5.72 -14.48
CA ARG A 364 -17.88 -4.36 -15.06
C ARG A 364 -16.63 -4.12 -15.90
N GLN A 365 -15.49 -4.71 -15.54
CA GLN A 365 -14.19 -4.55 -16.20
C GLN A 365 -13.84 -5.74 -17.13
N ARG A 366 -14.83 -6.48 -17.60
CA ARG A 366 -14.63 -7.69 -18.39
C ARG A 366 -13.69 -7.48 -19.58
N ASN A 367 -13.85 -6.37 -20.29
CA ASN A 367 -13.02 -6.05 -21.46
C ASN A 367 -11.55 -5.85 -21.12
N PHE A 368 -11.24 -5.29 -19.94
CA PHE A 368 -9.89 -5.14 -19.45
C PHE A 368 -9.23 -6.51 -19.25
N PHE A 369 -9.88 -7.43 -18.55
CA PHE A 369 -9.31 -8.74 -18.26
C PHE A 369 -9.18 -9.65 -19.49
N LEU A 370 -10.06 -9.49 -20.50
CA LEU A 370 -10.02 -10.29 -21.73
C LEU A 370 -8.96 -9.83 -22.74
N ASN A 371 -8.52 -8.57 -22.67
CA ASN A 371 -7.57 -7.99 -23.63
C ASN A 371 -6.26 -7.61 -22.96
N ASP A 372 -5.53 -8.59 -22.44
CA ASP A 372 -4.18 -8.45 -21.93
C ASP A 372 -3.98 -7.31 -20.90
N ASP A 373 -5.00 -7.04 -20.08
CA ASP A 373 -4.99 -5.97 -19.07
C ASP A 373 -4.75 -4.55 -19.66
N ASP A 374 -5.31 -4.27 -20.84
CA ASP A 374 -5.17 -2.96 -21.49
C ASP A 374 -5.88 -1.86 -20.70
N GLU A 375 -5.11 -0.89 -20.18
CA GLU A 375 -5.63 0.28 -19.45
C GLU A 375 -6.60 1.14 -20.29
N MET A 376 -6.53 1.07 -21.62
CA MET A 376 -7.41 1.81 -22.52
C MET A 376 -8.87 1.29 -22.52
N LEU A 377 -9.06 0.03 -22.10
CA LEU A 377 -10.36 -0.62 -22.05
C LEU A 377 -11.06 -0.53 -20.68
N LEU A 378 -10.42 0.16 -19.72
CA LEU A 378 -10.99 0.35 -18.39
C LEU A 378 -12.26 1.22 -18.43
N VAL A 379 -13.39 0.63 -18.08
CA VAL A 379 -14.66 1.34 -17.95
C VAL A 379 -14.69 2.13 -16.64
N PRO A 380 -15.15 3.40 -16.61
CA PRO A 380 -15.33 4.12 -15.35
C PRO A 380 -16.29 3.37 -14.42
N MET A 381 -15.91 3.26 -13.15
CA MET A 381 -16.64 2.51 -12.13
C MET A 381 -16.56 3.22 -10.80
N THR A 382 -17.70 3.33 -10.11
CA THR A 382 -17.80 3.89 -8.76
C THR A 382 -17.91 2.79 -7.72
N LEU A 383 -17.58 3.11 -6.46
CA LEU A 383 -17.77 2.18 -5.34
C LEU A 383 -19.25 1.77 -5.18
N ARG A 384 -20.18 2.67 -5.55
CA ARG A 384 -21.61 2.44 -5.47
C ARG A 384 -22.07 1.36 -6.44
N ASP A 385 -21.54 1.36 -7.67
CA ASP A 385 -21.89 0.37 -8.69
C ASP A 385 -21.54 -1.06 -8.25
N VAL A 386 -20.40 -1.20 -7.57
CA VAL A 386 -19.97 -2.49 -7.03
C VAL A 386 -20.77 -2.86 -5.77
N ALA A 387 -21.10 -1.88 -4.92
CA ALA A 387 -21.88 -2.08 -3.72
C ALA A 387 -23.28 -2.62 -4.03
N GLU A 388 -23.97 -2.03 -5.03
CA GLU A 388 -25.29 -2.48 -5.51
C GLU A 388 -25.25 -3.92 -6.05
N LYS A 389 -24.20 -4.27 -6.85
CA LYS A 389 -24.04 -5.62 -7.38
C LYS A 389 -23.68 -6.68 -6.34
N ALA A 390 -22.82 -6.32 -5.39
CA ALA A 390 -22.37 -7.23 -4.35
C ALA A 390 -23.38 -7.35 -3.18
N GLY A 391 -24.43 -6.50 -3.15
CA GLY A 391 -25.40 -6.47 -2.07
C GLY A 391 -24.81 -6.07 -0.70
N VAL A 392 -23.80 -5.16 -0.71
CA VAL A 392 -23.08 -4.72 0.49
C VAL A 392 -23.02 -3.20 0.55
N ASP A 393 -22.70 -2.66 1.71
CA ASP A 393 -22.58 -1.22 1.92
C ASP A 393 -21.35 -0.64 1.21
N ILE A 394 -21.44 0.61 0.75
CA ILE A 394 -20.34 1.35 0.09
C ILE A 394 -19.11 1.41 0.99
N SER A 395 -19.29 1.58 2.31
CA SER A 395 -18.21 1.59 3.29
C SER A 395 -17.43 0.27 3.30
N THR A 396 -18.12 -0.86 3.15
CA THR A 396 -17.53 -2.21 3.07
C THR A 396 -16.69 -2.36 1.80
N VAL A 397 -17.21 -1.95 0.63
CA VAL A 397 -16.46 -1.95 -0.62
C VAL A 397 -15.21 -1.08 -0.52
N SER A 398 -15.34 0.12 0.07
CA SER A 398 -14.20 1.03 0.25
C SER A 398 -13.08 0.42 1.10
N ARG A 399 -13.40 -0.30 2.19
CA ARG A 399 -12.44 -1.00 3.04
C ARG A 399 -11.74 -2.13 2.30
N VAL A 400 -12.50 -2.96 1.59
CA VAL A 400 -11.96 -4.06 0.79
C VAL A 400 -11.02 -3.53 -0.29
N THR A 401 -11.43 -2.51 -1.05
CA THR A 401 -10.66 -1.98 -2.17
C THR A 401 -9.42 -1.18 -1.76
N GLY A 402 -9.38 -0.69 -0.52
CA GLY A 402 -8.27 0.10 0.01
C GLY A 402 -6.99 -0.69 0.26
N SER A 403 -7.10 -1.98 0.63
CA SER A 403 -5.98 -2.78 1.13
C SER A 403 -5.69 -4.06 0.32
N LYS A 404 -6.55 -4.42 -0.66
CA LYS A 404 -6.50 -5.71 -1.34
C LYS A 404 -5.92 -5.63 -2.75
N TYR A 405 -5.26 -6.73 -3.16
CA TYR A 405 -4.60 -6.87 -4.45
C TYR A 405 -5.17 -8.04 -5.23
N VAL A 406 -5.19 -7.89 -6.55
CA VAL A 406 -5.56 -8.95 -7.49
C VAL A 406 -4.39 -9.25 -8.41
N GLN A 407 -4.10 -10.52 -8.58
CA GLN A 407 -3.15 -11.01 -9.56
C GLN A 407 -3.89 -11.51 -10.79
N THR A 408 -3.51 -10.96 -11.93
CA THR A 408 -3.92 -11.41 -13.27
C THR A 408 -2.79 -12.19 -13.93
N GLN A 409 -2.96 -12.62 -15.17
CA GLN A 409 -1.88 -13.24 -15.96
C GLN A 409 -0.76 -12.27 -16.29
N HIS A 410 -1.06 -10.97 -16.41
CA HIS A 410 -0.12 -9.93 -16.87
C HIS A 410 0.48 -9.09 -15.74
N GLY A 411 -0.16 -9.06 -14.56
CA GLY A 411 0.35 -8.24 -13.46
C GLY A 411 -0.39 -8.34 -12.15
N LEU A 412 0.13 -7.60 -11.17
CA LEU A 412 -0.46 -7.43 -9.85
C LEU A 412 -1.05 -6.02 -9.74
N TYR A 413 -2.35 -5.92 -9.47
CA TYR A 413 -3.06 -4.66 -9.38
C TYR A 413 -3.71 -4.48 -8.00
N PRO A 414 -3.60 -3.30 -7.37
CA PRO A 414 -4.42 -2.99 -6.20
C PRO A 414 -5.89 -2.83 -6.66
N LEU A 415 -6.86 -3.31 -5.88
CA LEU A 415 -8.28 -3.19 -6.26
C LEU A 415 -8.72 -1.74 -6.51
N LYS A 416 -8.12 -0.79 -5.81
CA LYS A 416 -8.33 0.65 -6.03
C LYS A 416 -8.02 1.09 -7.46
N PHE A 417 -7.21 0.33 -8.19
CA PHE A 417 -6.86 0.59 -9.59
C PHE A 417 -8.07 0.66 -10.50
N PHE A 418 -9.08 -0.16 -10.29
CA PHE A 418 -10.28 -0.26 -11.13
C PHE A 418 -11.28 0.88 -10.92
N PHE A 419 -11.14 1.64 -9.83
CA PHE A 419 -12.02 2.76 -9.52
C PHE A 419 -11.41 4.07 -10.01
N SER A 420 -12.01 4.65 -11.02
CA SER A 420 -11.55 5.89 -11.64
C SER A 420 -12.67 6.90 -11.75
N SER A 421 -12.32 8.19 -11.66
CA SER A 421 -13.26 9.27 -11.90
C SER A 421 -13.72 9.29 -13.37
N GLN A 422 -14.99 9.54 -13.53
CA GLN A 422 -15.69 9.59 -14.79
C GLN A 422 -15.54 10.97 -15.46
N PHE A 423 -15.35 10.98 -16.77
CA PHE A 423 -15.49 12.17 -17.63
C PHE A 423 -16.55 11.88 -18.68
N THR A 424 -17.37 12.87 -18.99
CA THR A 424 -18.31 12.78 -20.08
C THR A 424 -17.63 13.31 -21.35
N SER A 425 -17.52 12.49 -22.38
CA SER A 425 -17.09 12.92 -23.72
C SER A 425 -18.12 13.86 -24.33
N GLY A 426 -17.70 14.68 -25.33
CA GLY A 426 -18.62 15.51 -26.10
C GLY A 426 -19.70 14.72 -26.85
N GLU A 427 -19.51 13.42 -27.05
CA GLU A 427 -20.44 12.49 -27.68
C GLU A 427 -21.30 11.69 -26.69
N GLY A 428 -21.17 11.99 -25.35
CA GLY A 428 -21.96 11.34 -24.31
C GLY A 428 -21.36 10.02 -23.79
N GLU A 429 -20.19 9.62 -24.26
CA GLU A 429 -19.50 8.43 -23.75
C GLU A 429 -18.82 8.73 -22.41
N GLU A 430 -18.88 7.76 -21.51
CA GLU A 430 -18.25 7.79 -20.21
C GLU A 430 -16.78 7.36 -20.31
N LEU A 431 -15.84 8.30 -20.18
CA LEU A 431 -14.41 8.05 -20.27
C LEU A 431 -13.74 8.07 -18.90
N SER A 432 -12.78 7.17 -18.72
CA SER A 432 -11.99 7.06 -17.50
C SER A 432 -10.82 8.04 -17.46
N SER A 433 -10.50 8.59 -16.28
CA SER A 433 -9.28 9.41 -16.09
C SER A 433 -7.99 8.63 -16.39
N ARG A 434 -8.01 7.31 -16.29
CA ARG A 434 -6.87 6.44 -16.64
C ARG A 434 -6.69 6.32 -18.13
N GLN A 435 -7.78 6.12 -18.88
CA GLN A 435 -7.76 6.15 -20.33
C GLN A 435 -7.16 7.45 -20.86
N ALA A 436 -7.56 8.59 -20.27
CA ALA A 436 -6.99 9.89 -20.65
C ALA A 436 -5.49 9.97 -20.37
N LYS A 437 -4.99 9.40 -19.25
CA LYS A 437 -3.56 9.35 -18.93
C LYS A 437 -2.80 8.39 -19.86
N ALA A 438 -3.36 7.24 -20.17
CA ALA A 438 -2.78 6.28 -21.11
C ALA A 438 -2.68 6.87 -22.53
N ALA A 439 -3.75 7.49 -23.02
CA ALA A 439 -3.75 8.21 -24.31
C ALA A 439 -2.74 9.36 -24.34
N LEU A 440 -2.56 10.09 -23.22
CA LEU A 440 -1.56 11.15 -23.11
C LEU A 440 -0.14 10.57 -23.14
N ARG A 441 0.13 9.46 -22.45
CA ARG A 441 1.42 8.76 -22.49
C ARG A 441 1.77 8.30 -23.89
N GLU A 442 0.81 7.71 -24.60
CA GLU A 442 0.95 7.28 -25.99
C GLU A 442 1.22 8.46 -26.94
N ALA A 443 0.46 9.57 -26.81
CA ALA A 443 0.66 10.77 -27.60
C ALA A 443 2.07 11.37 -27.42
N ILE A 444 2.60 11.36 -26.19
CA ILE A 444 3.95 11.82 -25.88
C ILE A 444 5.02 10.83 -26.38
N ALA A 445 4.76 9.53 -26.32
CA ALA A 445 5.68 8.51 -26.83
C ALA A 445 5.82 8.59 -28.36
N ALA A 446 4.76 8.97 -29.06
CA ALA A 446 4.72 9.14 -30.51
C ALA A 446 5.23 10.52 -30.99
N GLU A 447 5.56 11.48 -30.09
CA GLU A 447 6.03 12.81 -30.48
C GLU A 447 7.43 12.83 -31.07
N ASP A 448 7.71 13.78 -31.96
CA ASP A 448 9.07 14.05 -32.44
C ASP A 448 9.90 14.71 -31.30
N LYS A 449 10.95 14.02 -30.89
CA LYS A 449 11.86 14.47 -29.81
C LYS A 449 12.62 15.76 -30.15
N ARG A 450 12.72 16.12 -31.43
CA ARG A 450 13.32 17.40 -31.87
C ARG A 450 12.36 18.58 -31.70
N HIS A 451 11.04 18.31 -31.83
CA HIS A 451 9.97 19.29 -31.73
C HIS A 451 8.88 18.80 -30.76
N PRO A 452 9.17 18.69 -29.45
CA PRO A 452 8.22 18.16 -28.48
C PRO A 452 6.99 19.06 -28.37
N LEU A 453 5.81 18.43 -28.28
CA LEU A 453 4.52 19.10 -28.22
C LEU A 453 4.36 19.90 -26.93
N SER A 454 3.86 21.13 -27.04
CA SER A 454 3.49 21.95 -25.88
C SER A 454 2.22 21.39 -25.20
N ASP A 455 1.97 21.76 -23.94
CA ASP A 455 0.74 21.34 -23.24
C ASP A 455 -0.54 21.82 -23.97
N GLU A 456 -0.46 22.91 -24.77
CA GLU A 456 -1.55 23.37 -25.65
C GLU A 456 -1.74 22.46 -26.84
N ALA A 457 -0.66 22.08 -27.50
CA ALA A 457 -0.72 21.15 -28.64
C ALA A 457 -1.19 19.76 -28.20
N LEU A 458 -0.72 19.28 -27.04
CA LEU A 458 -1.23 18.04 -26.44
C LEU A 458 -2.73 18.09 -26.13
N THR A 459 -3.25 19.26 -25.73
CA THR A 459 -4.71 19.45 -25.50
C THR A 459 -5.50 19.28 -26.81
N LEU A 460 -4.96 19.75 -27.94
CA LEU A 460 -5.61 19.55 -29.25
C LEU A 460 -5.60 18.08 -29.67
N VAL A 461 -4.45 17.40 -29.55
CA VAL A 461 -4.31 15.98 -29.83
C VAL A 461 -5.24 15.13 -28.95
N MET A 462 -5.38 15.47 -27.66
CA MET A 462 -6.30 14.78 -26.76
C MET A 462 -7.76 15.00 -27.15
N LYS A 463 -8.12 16.19 -27.61
CA LYS A 463 -9.48 16.45 -28.13
C LYS A 463 -9.77 15.64 -29.40
N GLU A 464 -8.81 15.51 -30.32
CA GLU A 464 -8.93 14.69 -31.52
C GLU A 464 -9.09 13.21 -31.19
N LYS A 465 -8.45 12.73 -30.12
CA LYS A 465 -8.60 11.37 -29.58
C LYS A 465 -9.90 11.17 -28.76
N GLY A 466 -10.79 12.17 -28.67
CA GLY A 466 -12.07 12.07 -27.96
C GLY A 466 -12.04 12.46 -26.49
N PHE A 467 -10.90 12.97 -25.95
CA PHE A 467 -10.78 13.39 -24.57
C PHE A 467 -10.85 14.92 -24.42
N PRO A 468 -12.02 15.52 -24.09
CA PRO A 468 -12.19 16.97 -23.96
C PRO A 468 -11.63 17.48 -22.62
N ILE A 469 -10.32 17.41 -22.46
CA ILE A 469 -9.62 17.85 -21.23
C ILE A 469 -9.00 19.24 -21.42
N SER A 470 -8.92 20.01 -20.32
CA SER A 470 -8.33 21.33 -20.32
C SER A 470 -6.80 21.27 -20.30
N ARG A 471 -6.11 22.35 -20.77
CA ARG A 471 -4.64 22.47 -20.67
C ARG A 471 -4.12 22.26 -19.24
N ARG A 472 -4.84 22.75 -18.22
CA ARG A 472 -4.47 22.58 -16.81
C ARG A 472 -4.52 21.10 -16.41
N THR A 473 -5.53 20.38 -16.89
CA THR A 473 -5.68 18.94 -16.62
C THR A 473 -4.58 18.14 -17.33
N VAL A 474 -4.23 18.49 -18.58
CA VAL A 474 -3.12 17.89 -19.32
C VAL A 474 -1.80 18.07 -18.56
N ALA A 475 -1.50 19.30 -18.10
CA ALA A 475 -0.30 19.57 -17.32
C ALA A 475 -0.26 18.76 -16.01
N LYS A 476 -1.39 18.68 -15.28
CA LYS A 476 -1.51 17.87 -14.06
C LYS A 476 -1.28 16.38 -14.34
N TYR A 477 -1.87 15.83 -15.40
CA TYR A 477 -1.70 14.43 -15.76
C TYR A 477 -0.27 14.12 -16.19
N ARG A 478 0.34 15.01 -16.99
CA ARG A 478 1.75 14.90 -17.38
C ARG A 478 2.67 14.86 -16.14
N GLU A 479 2.45 15.75 -15.16
CA GLU A 479 3.21 15.78 -13.91
C GLU A 479 2.99 14.51 -13.07
N GLN A 480 1.77 14.02 -12.98
CA GLN A 480 1.47 12.75 -12.30
C GLN A 480 2.12 11.53 -12.98
N LEU A 481 2.34 11.59 -14.28
CA LEU A 481 3.05 10.57 -15.05
C LEU A 481 4.59 10.74 -14.97
N GLY A 482 5.09 11.75 -14.25
CA GLY A 482 6.53 12.03 -14.15
C GLY A 482 7.15 12.55 -15.45
N ILE A 483 6.34 13.00 -16.42
CA ILE A 483 6.83 13.44 -17.73
C ILE A 483 7.16 14.93 -17.66
N PRO A 484 8.41 15.34 -18.02
CA PRO A 484 8.83 16.74 -17.96
C PRO A 484 8.16 17.62 -19.02
N LYS A 485 8.22 18.95 -18.85
CA LYS A 485 7.72 19.94 -19.82
C LYS A 485 8.42 19.83 -21.16
N SER A 486 7.78 20.31 -22.26
CA SER A 486 8.31 20.23 -23.62
C SER A 486 9.75 20.71 -23.76
N GLY A 487 10.13 21.81 -23.07
CA GLY A 487 11.50 22.33 -23.08
C GLY A 487 12.56 21.35 -22.54
N LEU A 488 12.20 20.47 -21.60
CA LEU A 488 13.10 19.49 -21.01
C LEU A 488 13.07 18.13 -21.75
N ARG A 489 12.06 17.92 -22.62
CA ARG A 489 11.95 16.72 -23.47
C ARG A 489 12.70 16.85 -24.79
N LYS A 490 13.12 18.07 -25.16
CA LYS A 490 13.86 18.33 -26.38
C LYS A 490 15.24 17.66 -26.33
N GLN A 491 15.51 16.79 -27.27
CA GLN A 491 16.82 16.13 -27.49
C GLN A 491 17.60 16.84 -28.59
#